data_ca15cb4cad896f287f378c700fc4b805
#
_entry.id   ca15cb4cad896f287f378c700fc4b805
#
_cell.length_a   1.000
_cell.length_b   1.000
_cell.length_c   1.000
_cell.angle_alpha   90.00
_cell.angle_beta   90.00
_cell.angle_gamma   90.00
#
_symmetry.space_group_name_H-M   'P 1'
#
loop_
_entity.id
_entity.type
_entity.pdbx_description
1 polymer ?
#
loop_
_entity_poly.entity_id
_entity_poly.type
_entity_poly.pdbx_seq_one_letter_code
_entity_poly.pdbx_strand_id
1 'polypeptide(L)'
;MILHKAYVFKLKPDGATRRKLAKACGCTRFVYNKALDWNKEQREKDQTFRVSYPKLCALLPEWKKEFPWLGECHSQVLQQGMKDLMTGMINFFEGRAKFPRFHKKFKDEDSIRYPQGFKVDEARRQVYLPKIGWVGYRRSRFINGEIKSVTVMRKADGWYVSILTEREMTAPAHPRAGSEIGVDVGVKKTAALSDGTIYLPVDAFRKLKEKLARLQQRLKRMVKFSRNWRKQQQKIAKLHKKIADTRRDHLQKLTTDICKNHAVAYREDLRIRNMTASAKGTLEEPGKNVKQKSGLNSAILDQGWGMLFSMLDQKMFELGGEVYAVPPANTSRTCPVCGDVSPLNRLTQALFCCRVCGYKGNADVVAANNILRRGQRLRACGELQCTAAAQVNRPSRKSRAGQQQEPIRRDPQAPQNA
;
A
#
# COMPACT_ATOMS: atom_id res chain seq x y z
N MET A 1 18.69 -13.88 -7.13
CA MET A 1 17.50 -13.06 -7.40
C MET A 1 17.69 -11.66 -6.82
N ILE A 2 17.00 -10.64 -7.41
CA ILE A 2 17.23 -9.25 -7.02
C ILE A 2 16.14 -8.83 -6.02
N LEU A 3 16.55 -8.34 -4.85
CA LEU A 3 15.66 -7.79 -3.82
C LEU A 3 15.71 -6.26 -3.84
N HIS A 4 14.55 -5.62 -4.04
CA HIS A 4 14.38 -4.18 -3.86
C HIS A 4 13.80 -3.88 -2.48
N LYS A 5 14.52 -3.06 -1.68
CA LYS A 5 14.08 -2.67 -0.33
C LYS A 5 14.15 -1.18 -0.13
N ALA A 6 13.09 -0.60 0.44
CA ALA A 6 13.03 0.81 0.77
C ALA A 6 13.23 1.04 2.28
N TYR A 7 14.23 1.83 2.65
CA TYR A 7 14.51 2.24 4.01
C TYR A 7 13.96 3.64 4.26
N VAL A 8 13.02 3.78 5.18
CA VAL A 8 12.37 5.06 5.47
C VAL A 8 12.87 5.62 6.80
N PHE A 9 13.45 6.83 6.76
CA PHE A 9 13.96 7.53 7.93
C PHE A 9 13.35 8.93 8.05
N LYS A 10 13.25 9.43 9.29
CA LYS A 10 12.79 10.79 9.55
C LYS A 10 13.94 11.77 9.35
N LEU A 11 13.76 12.77 8.48
CA LEU A 11 14.71 13.87 8.27
C LEU A 11 14.69 14.88 9.42
N LYS A 12 15.82 15.56 9.61
CA LYS A 12 16.02 16.67 10.56
C LYS A 12 16.41 17.95 9.82
N PRO A 13 15.58 18.46 8.89
CA PRO A 13 15.92 19.69 8.18
C PRO A 13 15.76 20.90 9.10
N ASP A 14 16.65 21.86 8.98
CA ASP A 14 16.51 23.20 9.56
C ASP A 14 15.43 24.02 8.86
N GLY A 15 15.23 25.27 9.27
CA GLY A 15 14.20 26.14 8.69
C GLY A 15 14.43 26.49 7.21
N ALA A 16 15.68 26.70 6.82
CA ALA A 16 16.05 27.02 5.45
C ALA A 16 15.85 25.82 4.52
N THR A 17 16.34 24.65 4.94
CA THR A 17 16.17 23.37 4.23
C THR A 17 14.69 22.99 4.08
N ARG A 18 13.85 23.20 5.10
CA ARG A 18 12.40 22.98 5.00
C ARG A 18 11.76 23.84 3.92
N ARG A 19 12.17 25.11 3.79
CA ARG A 19 11.68 26.01 2.75
C ARG A 19 12.11 25.52 1.36
N LYS A 20 13.38 25.13 1.17
CA LYS A 20 13.89 24.57 -0.09
C LYS A 20 13.14 23.29 -0.49
N LEU A 21 12.94 22.36 0.42
CA LEU A 21 12.16 21.12 0.19
C LEU A 21 10.71 21.44 -0.22
N ALA A 22 10.07 22.38 0.47
CA ALA A 22 8.70 22.78 0.16
C ALA A 22 8.58 23.47 -1.21
N LYS A 23 9.58 24.30 -1.58
CA LYS A 23 9.69 24.90 -2.93
C LYS A 23 9.84 23.81 -4.00
N ALA A 24 10.75 22.85 -3.82
CA ALA A 24 10.96 21.76 -4.76
C ALA A 24 9.68 20.92 -4.98
N CYS A 25 8.91 20.62 -3.93
CA CYS A 25 7.59 19.98 -4.06
C CYS A 25 6.59 20.87 -4.84
N GLY A 26 6.67 22.20 -4.64
CA GLY A 26 5.86 23.18 -5.38
C GLY A 26 6.20 23.18 -6.88
N CYS A 27 7.48 23.19 -7.21
CA CYS A 27 7.98 23.14 -8.59
C CYS A 27 7.54 21.84 -9.29
N THR A 28 7.70 20.69 -8.63
CA THR A 28 7.27 19.39 -9.19
C THR A 28 5.76 19.36 -9.45
N ARG A 29 4.97 19.88 -8.51
CA ARG A 29 3.50 19.96 -8.67
C ARG A 29 3.11 20.89 -9.83
N PHE A 30 3.78 22.03 -9.96
CA PHE A 30 3.55 22.98 -11.06
C PHE A 30 3.84 22.31 -12.39
N VAL A 31 5.02 21.69 -12.56
CA VAL A 31 5.42 21.02 -13.79
C VAL A 31 4.46 19.88 -14.14
N TYR A 32 4.03 19.07 -13.16
CA TYR A 32 3.02 18.05 -13.37
C TYR A 32 1.70 18.64 -13.89
N ASN A 33 1.23 19.70 -13.26
CA ASN A 33 -0.03 20.35 -13.64
C ASN A 33 0.08 21.02 -15.03
N LYS A 34 1.16 21.74 -15.30
CA LYS A 34 1.39 22.39 -16.60
C LYS A 34 1.51 21.34 -17.72
N ALA A 35 2.16 20.19 -17.46
CA ALA A 35 2.25 19.09 -18.40
C ALA A 35 0.88 18.43 -18.67
N LEU A 36 0.04 18.31 -17.64
CA LEU A 36 -1.32 17.80 -17.80
C LEU A 36 -2.21 18.77 -18.60
N ASP A 37 -2.08 20.06 -18.34
CA ASP A 37 -2.80 21.11 -19.03
C ASP A 37 -2.41 21.16 -20.51
N TRP A 38 -1.12 21.26 -20.78
CA TRP A 38 -0.57 21.21 -22.14
C TRP A 38 -1.05 19.95 -22.91
N ASN A 39 -1.07 18.79 -22.26
CA ASN A 39 -1.58 17.57 -22.90
C ASN A 39 -3.07 17.68 -23.25
N LYS A 40 -3.89 18.34 -22.44
CA LYS A 40 -5.30 18.59 -22.74
C LYS A 40 -5.45 19.51 -23.94
N GLU A 41 -4.74 20.63 -23.95
CA GLU A 41 -4.75 21.58 -25.07
C GLU A 41 -4.34 20.93 -26.39
N GLN A 42 -3.28 20.07 -26.37
CA GLN A 42 -2.87 19.36 -27.58
C GLN A 42 -3.94 18.37 -28.07
N ARG A 43 -4.64 17.71 -27.15
CA ARG A 43 -5.72 16.80 -27.51
C ARG A 43 -7.00 17.48 -27.95
N GLU A 44 -7.25 18.70 -27.54
CA GLU A 44 -8.34 19.53 -28.05
C GLU A 44 -8.08 19.95 -29.51
N LYS A 45 -6.80 20.20 -29.87
CA LYS A 45 -6.37 20.53 -31.23
C LYS A 45 -6.31 19.30 -32.14
N ASP A 46 -5.87 18.17 -31.62
CA ASP A 46 -5.71 16.90 -32.31
C ASP A 46 -6.11 15.75 -31.38
N GLN A 47 -7.28 15.15 -31.59
CA GLN A 47 -7.79 14.04 -30.78
C GLN A 47 -6.90 12.80 -30.86
N THR A 48 -6.11 12.63 -31.91
CA THR A 48 -5.17 11.52 -32.09
C THR A 48 -3.86 11.74 -31.34
N PHE A 49 -3.61 12.95 -30.83
CA PHE A 49 -2.39 13.29 -30.12
C PHE A 49 -2.11 12.37 -28.95
N ARG A 50 -0.89 11.83 -28.92
CA ARG A 50 -0.38 11.01 -27.81
C ARG A 50 0.84 11.65 -27.21
N VAL A 51 0.72 11.98 -25.93
CA VAL A 51 1.85 12.51 -25.14
C VAL A 51 2.86 11.39 -24.87
N SER A 52 4.15 11.73 -24.94
CA SER A 52 5.24 10.84 -24.52
C SER A 52 6.15 11.55 -23.52
N TYR A 53 6.85 10.75 -22.71
CA TYR A 53 7.79 11.30 -21.73
C TYR A 53 8.91 12.17 -22.35
N PRO A 54 9.55 11.79 -23.47
CA PRO A 54 10.52 12.66 -24.16
C PRO A 54 9.93 14.00 -24.59
N LYS A 55 8.71 14.00 -25.19
CA LYS A 55 8.02 15.24 -25.60
C LYS A 55 7.83 16.20 -24.42
N LEU A 56 7.41 15.69 -23.24
CA LEU A 56 7.26 16.50 -22.04
C LEU A 56 8.60 17.04 -21.54
N CYS A 57 9.65 16.22 -21.56
CA CYS A 57 10.98 16.65 -21.14
C CYS A 57 11.57 17.76 -22.04
N ALA A 58 11.26 17.74 -23.34
CA ALA A 58 11.68 18.77 -24.29
C ALA A 58 11.09 20.16 -24.01
N LEU A 59 9.92 20.23 -23.35
CA LEU A 59 9.28 21.49 -22.95
C LEU A 59 9.94 22.13 -21.70
N LEU A 60 10.71 21.36 -20.93
CA LEU A 60 11.24 21.84 -19.65
C LEU A 60 12.23 23.02 -19.79
N PRO A 61 13.12 23.08 -20.79
CA PRO A 61 13.98 24.25 -21.01
C PRO A 61 13.18 25.53 -21.28
N GLU A 62 12.14 25.47 -22.11
CA GLU A 62 11.24 26.58 -22.39
C GLU A 62 10.52 27.05 -21.14
N TRP A 63 9.93 26.12 -20.40
CA TRP A 63 9.26 26.47 -19.14
C TRP A 63 10.21 27.05 -18.09
N LYS A 64 11.49 26.70 -18.10
CA LYS A 64 12.50 27.35 -17.25
C LYS A 64 12.82 28.76 -17.66
N LYS A 65 12.75 29.09 -18.97
CA LYS A 65 12.87 30.46 -19.44
C LYS A 65 11.64 31.29 -19.05
N GLU A 66 10.45 30.75 -19.26
CA GLU A 66 9.18 31.37 -18.88
C GLU A 66 9.02 31.53 -17.33
N PHE A 67 9.50 30.54 -16.56
CA PHE A 67 9.44 30.52 -15.10
C PHE A 67 10.82 30.29 -14.48
N PRO A 68 11.65 31.33 -14.33
CA PRO A 68 13.06 31.21 -13.88
C PRO A 68 13.21 30.53 -12.53
N TRP A 69 12.21 30.64 -11.63
CA TRP A 69 12.19 29.97 -10.32
C TRP A 69 12.19 28.43 -10.39
N LEU A 70 11.85 27.82 -11.54
CA LEU A 70 12.03 26.39 -11.77
C LEU A 70 13.51 25.98 -11.78
N GLY A 71 14.44 26.90 -12.08
CA GLY A 71 15.89 26.70 -12.00
C GLY A 71 16.41 26.45 -10.59
N GLU A 72 15.66 26.86 -9.55
CA GLU A 72 15.99 26.56 -8.15
C GLU A 72 15.83 25.06 -7.80
N CYS A 73 15.05 24.33 -8.60
CA CYS A 73 14.83 22.91 -8.42
C CYS A 73 15.72 22.08 -9.37
N HIS A 74 16.19 20.95 -8.87
CA HIS A 74 16.99 20.03 -9.69
C HIS A 74 16.16 19.49 -10.87
N SER A 75 16.71 19.54 -12.10
CA SER A 75 15.97 19.18 -13.32
C SER A 75 15.37 17.78 -13.28
N GLN A 76 16.12 16.80 -12.78
CA GLN A 76 15.63 15.42 -12.69
C GLN A 76 14.43 15.27 -11.74
N VAL A 77 14.33 16.08 -10.69
CA VAL A 77 13.17 16.10 -9.80
C VAL A 77 11.94 16.57 -10.57
N LEU A 78 12.06 17.58 -11.42
CA LEU A 78 10.99 18.08 -12.30
C LEU A 78 10.57 17.00 -13.32
N GLN A 79 11.55 16.35 -13.95
CA GLN A 79 11.33 15.24 -14.88
C GLN A 79 10.62 14.05 -14.22
N GLN A 80 10.88 13.78 -12.94
CA GLN A 80 10.13 12.73 -12.22
C GLN A 80 8.65 13.09 -12.05
N GLY A 81 8.30 14.38 -11.87
CA GLY A 81 6.90 14.82 -11.88
C GLY A 81 6.20 14.54 -13.23
N MET A 82 6.88 14.78 -14.35
CA MET A 82 6.37 14.42 -15.69
C MET A 82 6.22 12.89 -15.85
N LYS A 83 7.18 12.13 -15.33
CA LYS A 83 7.14 10.66 -15.36
C LYS A 83 5.98 10.11 -14.54
N ASP A 84 5.65 10.75 -13.41
CA ASP A 84 4.50 10.38 -12.58
C ASP A 84 3.18 10.64 -13.34
N LEU A 85 3.09 11.75 -14.10
CA LEU A 85 1.97 12.02 -15.00
C LEU A 85 1.84 10.91 -16.07
N MET A 86 2.93 10.56 -16.75
CA MET A 86 2.92 9.50 -17.75
C MET A 86 2.49 8.16 -17.18
N THR A 87 2.95 7.83 -15.98
CA THR A 87 2.51 6.62 -15.27
C THR A 87 1.01 6.67 -14.97
N GLY A 88 0.49 7.84 -14.59
CA GLY A 88 -0.95 8.07 -14.40
C GLY A 88 -1.75 7.87 -15.68
N MET A 89 -1.26 8.38 -16.81
CA MET A 89 -1.88 8.20 -18.12
C MET A 89 -1.90 6.73 -18.55
N ILE A 90 -0.78 6.02 -18.43
CA ILE A 90 -0.70 4.58 -18.74
C ILE A 90 -1.70 3.80 -17.88
N ASN A 91 -1.78 4.07 -16.58
CA ASN A 91 -2.73 3.40 -15.69
C ASN A 91 -4.19 3.69 -16.06
N PHE A 92 -4.50 4.86 -16.60
CA PHE A 92 -5.81 5.21 -17.09
C PHE A 92 -6.17 4.40 -18.37
N PHE A 93 -5.29 4.41 -19.37
CA PHE A 93 -5.53 3.68 -20.62
C PHE A 93 -5.61 2.16 -20.43
N GLU A 94 -4.92 1.62 -19.45
CA GLU A 94 -5.01 0.20 -19.07
C GLU A 94 -6.19 -0.09 -18.12
N GLY A 95 -7.09 0.84 -17.86
CA GLY A 95 -8.27 0.67 -17.00
C GLY A 95 -7.98 0.50 -15.50
N ARG A 96 -6.71 0.69 -15.09
CA ARG A 96 -6.29 0.51 -13.68
C ARG A 96 -6.60 1.72 -12.79
N ALA A 97 -6.78 2.91 -13.37
CA ALA A 97 -7.05 4.14 -12.64
C ALA A 97 -7.93 5.09 -13.45
N LYS A 98 -8.52 6.09 -12.76
CA LYS A 98 -9.20 7.21 -13.40
C LYS A 98 -8.20 8.14 -14.08
N PHE A 99 -8.68 9.00 -15.00
CA PHE A 99 -7.88 10.01 -15.67
C PHE A 99 -7.12 10.89 -14.65
N PRO A 100 -5.85 11.24 -14.91
CA PRO A 100 -5.05 12.10 -14.04
C PRO A 100 -5.73 13.44 -13.78
N ARG A 101 -5.64 13.92 -12.54
CA ARG A 101 -6.19 15.20 -12.11
C ARG A 101 -5.10 16.16 -11.70
N PHE A 102 -5.39 17.46 -11.71
CA PHE A 102 -4.48 18.47 -11.19
C PHE A 102 -4.15 18.23 -9.71
N HIS A 103 -2.88 18.29 -9.37
CA HIS A 103 -2.42 18.19 -7.98
C HIS A 103 -2.66 19.50 -7.23
N LYS A 104 -3.19 19.40 -6.01
CA LYS A 104 -3.52 20.55 -5.16
C LYS A 104 -2.63 20.57 -3.92
N LYS A 105 -2.07 21.74 -3.61
CA LYS A 105 -1.33 21.97 -2.36
C LYS A 105 -2.18 21.57 -1.14
N PHE A 106 -1.61 20.87 -0.18
CA PHE A 106 -2.24 20.37 1.05
C PHE A 106 -3.27 19.24 0.88
N LYS A 107 -3.61 18.82 -0.35
CA LYS A 107 -4.48 17.66 -0.60
C LYS A 107 -3.70 16.46 -1.08
N ASP A 108 -2.72 16.69 -1.93
CA ASP A 108 -1.87 15.63 -2.47
C ASP A 108 -0.56 15.53 -1.68
N GLU A 109 0.06 14.37 -1.68
CA GLU A 109 1.32 14.16 -0.96
C GLU A 109 2.45 14.95 -1.61
N ASP A 110 3.15 15.76 -0.80
CA ASP A 110 4.36 16.43 -1.22
C ASP A 110 5.52 15.43 -1.22
N SER A 111 5.96 14.99 -2.39
CA SER A 111 7.12 14.11 -2.56
C SER A 111 7.98 14.52 -3.75
N ILE A 112 9.28 14.33 -3.62
CA ILE A 112 10.28 14.58 -4.66
C ILE A 112 11.23 13.39 -4.72
N ARG A 113 11.55 12.94 -5.95
CA ARG A 113 12.42 11.79 -6.16
C ARG A 113 13.71 12.21 -6.85
N TYR A 114 14.82 11.74 -6.30
CA TYR A 114 16.16 11.87 -6.86
C TYR A 114 16.60 10.50 -7.38
N PRO A 115 16.60 10.26 -8.70
CA PRO A 115 17.06 9.01 -9.30
C PRO A 115 18.58 8.89 -9.28
N GLN A 116 19.30 10.03 -9.26
CA GLN A 116 20.76 10.12 -9.20
C GLN A 116 21.21 11.48 -8.67
N GLY A 117 22.53 11.67 -8.49
CA GLY A 117 23.12 12.92 -7.99
C GLY A 117 23.01 13.12 -6.47
N PHE A 118 22.35 12.23 -5.76
CA PHE A 118 22.31 12.18 -4.30
C PHE A 118 23.56 11.45 -3.75
N LYS A 119 23.89 11.71 -2.47
CA LYS A 119 24.89 10.95 -1.71
C LYS A 119 24.31 10.60 -0.34
N VAL A 120 24.63 9.43 0.18
CA VAL A 120 24.23 9.01 1.54
C VAL A 120 25.48 8.75 2.36
N ASP A 121 25.62 9.46 3.47
CA ASP A 121 26.66 9.26 4.46
C ASP A 121 26.02 8.62 5.71
N GLU A 122 26.22 7.31 5.85
CA GLU A 122 25.66 6.56 6.98
C GLU A 122 26.43 6.86 8.29
N ALA A 123 27.71 7.19 8.24
CA ALA A 123 28.50 7.51 9.42
C ALA A 123 28.00 8.81 10.06
N ARG A 124 27.86 9.86 9.24
CA ARG A 124 27.34 11.16 9.69
C ARG A 124 25.81 11.19 9.77
N ARG A 125 25.12 10.15 9.28
CA ARG A 125 23.64 10.06 9.22
C ARG A 125 23.03 11.22 8.44
N GLN A 126 23.59 11.51 7.26
CA GLN A 126 23.19 12.60 6.39
C GLN A 126 22.93 12.09 4.97
N VAL A 127 22.05 12.78 4.26
CA VAL A 127 21.81 12.61 2.84
C VAL A 127 22.03 13.92 2.11
N TYR A 128 22.85 13.91 1.07
CA TYR A 128 23.01 15.03 0.16
C TYR A 128 21.95 14.97 -0.93
N LEU A 129 21.28 16.09 -1.13
CA LEU A 129 20.24 16.27 -2.16
C LEU A 129 20.63 17.45 -3.04
N PRO A 130 20.75 17.28 -4.37
CA PRO A 130 21.09 18.38 -5.29
C PRO A 130 20.17 19.58 -5.10
N LYS A 131 20.74 20.79 -5.11
CA LYS A 131 20.07 22.08 -4.85
C LYS A 131 19.52 22.29 -3.43
N ILE A 132 19.52 21.26 -2.60
CA ILE A 132 19.07 21.33 -1.19
C ILE A 132 20.29 21.37 -0.26
N GLY A 133 21.27 20.46 -0.46
CA GLY A 133 22.44 20.27 0.37
C GLY A 133 22.32 19.04 1.29
N TRP A 134 23.19 18.95 2.29
CA TRP A 134 23.21 17.90 3.27
C TRP A 134 22.07 18.03 4.29
N VAL A 135 21.36 16.94 4.55
CA VAL A 135 20.24 16.89 5.50
C VAL A 135 20.40 15.70 6.43
N GLY A 136 20.42 15.95 7.72
CA GLY A 136 20.49 14.88 8.72
C GLY A 136 19.23 14.04 8.79
N TYR A 137 19.35 12.74 9.08
CA TYR A 137 18.23 11.84 9.33
C TYR A 137 18.40 11.02 10.61
N ARG A 138 17.28 10.50 11.13
CA ARG A 138 17.27 9.56 12.27
C ARG A 138 17.48 8.14 11.73
N ARG A 139 18.69 7.60 11.91
CA ARG A 139 18.96 6.20 11.55
C ARG A 139 18.37 5.27 12.61
N SER A 140 17.45 4.42 12.22
CA SER A 140 16.86 3.35 13.06
C SER A 140 17.46 1.97 12.74
N ARG A 141 18.10 1.82 11.58
CA ARG A 141 18.72 0.57 11.09
C ARG A 141 19.76 0.91 10.03
N PHE A 142 20.66 -0.03 9.75
CA PHE A 142 21.61 0.07 8.66
C PHE A 142 20.92 -0.10 7.30
N ILE A 143 21.48 0.55 6.29
CA ILE A 143 21.06 0.39 4.89
C ILE A 143 21.88 -0.74 4.30
N ASN A 144 21.21 -1.73 3.70
CA ASN A 144 21.87 -2.86 3.08
C ASN A 144 21.49 -2.93 1.59
N GLY A 145 22.50 -3.10 0.74
CA GLY A 145 22.37 -3.12 -0.72
C GLY A 145 22.81 -1.82 -1.39
N GLU A 146 22.89 -1.85 -2.73
CA GLU A 146 23.24 -0.71 -3.55
C GLU A 146 22.10 0.29 -3.60
N ILE A 147 22.38 1.57 -3.35
CA ILE A 147 21.37 2.62 -3.32
C ILE A 147 21.03 3.06 -4.75
N LYS A 148 19.78 2.87 -5.17
CA LYS A 148 19.31 3.18 -6.54
C LYS A 148 18.57 4.52 -6.65
N SER A 149 17.88 4.97 -5.61
CA SER A 149 17.19 6.27 -5.63
C SER A 149 16.83 6.72 -4.22
N VAL A 150 16.62 8.03 -4.09
CA VAL A 150 16.18 8.67 -2.85
C VAL A 150 14.89 9.43 -3.12
N THR A 151 13.87 9.20 -2.30
CA THR A 151 12.60 9.94 -2.34
C THR A 151 12.42 10.69 -1.02
N VAL A 152 12.25 11.99 -1.09
CA VAL A 152 11.89 12.80 0.08
C VAL A 152 10.40 13.05 0.07
N MET A 153 9.74 12.86 1.21
CA MET A 153 8.29 13.01 1.34
C MET A 153 7.93 13.79 2.59
N ARG A 154 6.88 14.60 2.50
CA ARG A 154 6.32 15.33 3.64
C ARG A 154 5.17 14.52 4.24
N LYS A 155 5.26 14.20 5.53
CA LYS A 155 4.16 13.61 6.30
C LYS A 155 3.63 14.60 7.33
N ALA A 156 2.56 14.25 8.01
CA ALA A 156 1.88 15.14 8.96
C ALA A 156 2.77 15.61 10.12
N ASP A 157 3.80 14.83 10.49
CA ASP A 157 4.71 15.10 11.61
C ASP A 157 6.12 15.50 11.19
N GLY A 158 6.36 15.71 9.89
CA GLY A 158 7.66 16.18 9.38
C GLY A 158 8.06 15.58 8.04
N TRP A 159 9.33 15.73 7.70
CA TRP A 159 9.93 15.24 6.49
C TRP A 159 10.56 13.86 6.68
N TYR A 160 10.47 13.04 5.66
CA TYR A 160 11.04 11.69 5.62
C TYR A 160 11.82 11.48 4.35
N VAL A 161 12.82 10.63 4.43
CA VAL A 161 13.56 10.13 3.28
C VAL A 161 13.30 8.64 3.15
N SER A 162 13.01 8.19 1.93
CA SER A 162 12.93 6.78 1.55
C SER A 162 14.09 6.49 0.61
N ILE A 163 15.00 5.63 1.05
CA ILE A 163 16.19 5.22 0.32
C ILE A 163 15.90 3.84 -0.27
N LEU A 164 15.79 3.75 -1.59
CA LEU A 164 15.58 2.50 -2.30
C LEU A 164 16.91 1.84 -2.56
N THR A 165 17.04 0.60 -2.13
CA THR A 165 18.22 -0.22 -2.40
C THR A 165 17.86 -1.45 -3.24
N GLU A 166 18.86 -1.97 -3.88
CA GLU A 166 18.86 -3.21 -4.64
C GLU A 166 19.99 -4.08 -4.13
N ARG A 167 19.74 -5.35 -3.92
CA ARG A 167 20.79 -6.32 -3.59
C ARG A 167 20.48 -7.65 -4.23
N GLU A 168 21.54 -8.33 -4.62
CA GLU A 168 21.44 -9.74 -4.95
C GLU A 168 21.23 -10.55 -3.68
N MET A 169 20.37 -11.52 -3.75
CA MET A 169 20.05 -12.42 -2.65
C MET A 169 19.98 -13.85 -3.22
N THR A 170 20.80 -14.72 -2.69
CA THR A 170 20.55 -16.16 -2.75
C THR A 170 19.44 -16.47 -1.78
N ALA A 171 18.45 -17.28 -2.16
CA ALA A 171 17.38 -17.63 -1.25
C ALA A 171 17.98 -18.34 -0.01
N PRO A 172 17.93 -17.75 1.19
CA PRO A 172 18.45 -18.40 2.38
C PRO A 172 17.58 -19.62 2.71
N ALA A 173 18.15 -20.64 3.32
CA ALA A 173 17.36 -21.66 3.98
C ALA A 173 16.69 -21.05 5.22
N HIS A 174 15.38 -21.28 5.39
CA HIS A 174 14.68 -20.73 6.53
C HIS A 174 15.17 -21.40 7.84
N PRO A 175 15.45 -20.63 8.94
CA PRO A 175 15.98 -21.21 10.19
C PRO A 175 15.09 -22.27 10.84
N ARG A 176 13.80 -22.27 10.52
CA ARG A 176 12.79 -23.22 10.99
C ARG A 176 12.26 -24.08 9.85
N ALA A 177 13.15 -24.64 9.02
CA ALA A 177 12.76 -25.53 7.93
C ALA A 177 11.81 -26.64 8.45
N GLY A 178 10.74 -26.90 7.67
CA GLY A 178 9.71 -27.91 8.02
C GLY A 178 8.59 -27.38 8.95
N SER A 179 8.73 -26.20 9.57
CA SER A 179 7.66 -25.64 10.40
C SER A 179 6.61 -24.96 9.52
N GLU A 180 5.35 -25.38 9.62
CA GLU A 180 4.21 -24.88 8.87
C GLU A 180 3.13 -24.33 9.80
N ILE A 181 2.44 -23.27 9.39
CA ILE A 181 1.42 -22.61 10.21
C ILE A 181 0.22 -22.16 9.37
N GLY A 182 -0.99 -22.36 9.87
CA GLY A 182 -2.22 -21.76 9.37
C GLY A 182 -2.52 -20.44 10.08
N VAL A 183 -2.92 -19.41 9.34
CA VAL A 183 -3.20 -18.08 9.85
C VAL A 183 -4.63 -17.68 9.48
N ASP A 184 -5.51 -17.62 10.46
CA ASP A 184 -6.86 -17.05 10.35
C ASP A 184 -6.85 -15.59 10.81
N VAL A 185 -7.47 -14.67 10.05
CA VAL A 185 -7.53 -13.24 10.38
C VAL A 185 -8.96 -12.81 10.68
N GLY A 186 -9.14 -12.09 11.78
CA GLY A 186 -10.45 -11.67 12.24
C GLY A 186 -10.53 -10.21 12.70
N VAL A 187 -11.75 -9.79 13.04
CA VAL A 187 -12.02 -8.43 13.57
C VAL A 187 -11.84 -8.40 15.10
N LYS A 188 -12.27 -9.44 15.81
CA LYS A 188 -12.13 -9.55 17.28
C LYS A 188 -10.74 -9.98 17.71
N LYS A 189 -10.06 -10.73 16.86
CA LYS A 189 -8.66 -11.13 16.99
C LYS A 189 -7.98 -10.73 15.70
N THR A 190 -6.79 -10.11 15.74
CA THR A 190 -6.07 -9.71 14.52
C THR A 190 -5.67 -10.94 13.71
N ALA A 191 -5.17 -11.97 14.40
CA ALA A 191 -4.89 -13.28 13.83
C ALA A 191 -4.98 -14.36 14.91
N ALA A 192 -5.40 -15.57 14.51
CA ALA A 192 -5.29 -16.81 15.26
C ALA A 192 -4.44 -17.79 14.45
N LEU A 193 -3.51 -18.47 15.10
CA LEU A 193 -2.65 -19.44 14.48
C LEU A 193 -3.11 -20.88 14.78
N SER A 194 -2.72 -21.82 13.94
CA SER A 194 -3.07 -23.24 14.11
C SER A 194 -2.39 -23.90 15.31
N ASP A 195 -1.33 -23.30 15.86
CA ASP A 195 -0.68 -23.72 17.12
C ASP A 195 -1.40 -23.23 18.38
N GLY A 196 -2.51 -22.49 18.23
CA GLY A 196 -3.27 -21.92 19.33
C GLY A 196 -2.88 -20.49 19.71
N THR A 197 -1.82 -19.93 19.12
CA THR A 197 -1.40 -18.55 19.38
C THR A 197 -2.44 -17.55 18.87
N ILE A 198 -2.78 -16.55 19.69
CA ILE A 198 -3.79 -15.55 19.38
C ILE A 198 -3.20 -14.14 19.52
N TYR A 199 -3.30 -13.35 18.46
CA TYR A 199 -2.92 -11.93 18.46
C TYR A 199 -4.15 -11.04 18.59
N LEU A 200 -4.21 -10.28 19.69
CA LEU A 200 -5.32 -9.37 19.96
C LEU A 200 -5.19 -8.08 19.14
N PRO A 201 -6.32 -7.44 18.78
CA PRO A 201 -6.31 -6.21 18.01
C PRO A 201 -5.80 -5.03 18.84
N VAL A 202 -5.02 -4.16 18.20
CA VAL A 202 -4.58 -2.91 18.84
C VAL A 202 -5.68 -1.83 18.83
N ASP A 203 -6.68 -1.97 17.96
CA ASP A 203 -7.84 -1.07 17.80
C ASP A 203 -7.44 0.42 17.72
N ALA A 204 -6.42 0.70 16.95
CA ALA A 204 -5.80 2.01 16.90
C ALA A 204 -6.77 3.13 16.50
N PHE A 205 -7.64 2.86 15.53
CA PHE A 205 -8.68 3.80 15.12
C PHE A 205 -9.83 3.87 16.14
N ARG A 206 -10.31 2.72 16.60
CA ARG A 206 -11.43 2.63 17.56
C ARG A 206 -11.15 3.44 18.82
N LYS A 207 -9.95 3.27 19.41
CA LYS A 207 -9.51 4.00 20.62
C LYS A 207 -9.43 5.52 20.45
N LEU A 208 -9.16 6.00 19.24
CA LEU A 208 -8.97 7.42 18.97
C LEU A 208 -10.13 8.05 18.18
N LYS A 209 -11.18 7.28 17.85
CA LYS A 209 -12.33 7.68 17.03
C LYS A 209 -13.05 8.91 17.60
N GLU A 210 -13.35 8.92 18.88
CA GLU A 210 -14.03 10.05 19.54
C GLU A 210 -13.18 11.32 19.55
N LYS A 211 -11.87 11.17 19.84
CA LYS A 211 -10.94 12.31 19.77
C LYS A 211 -10.88 12.88 18.36
N LEU A 212 -10.84 12.01 17.35
CA LEU A 212 -10.86 12.42 15.95
C LEU A 212 -12.16 13.16 15.61
N ALA A 213 -13.32 12.62 16.01
CA ALA A 213 -14.63 13.23 15.78
C ALA A 213 -14.71 14.65 16.40
N ARG A 214 -14.28 14.80 17.66
CA ARG A 214 -14.22 16.12 18.34
C ARG A 214 -13.34 17.13 17.59
N LEU A 215 -12.15 16.70 17.12
CA LEU A 215 -11.27 17.57 16.35
C LEU A 215 -11.88 17.96 14.99
N GLN A 216 -12.58 17.05 14.33
CA GLN A 216 -13.26 17.29 13.05
C GLN A 216 -14.46 18.22 13.22
N GLN A 217 -15.28 18.06 14.27
CA GLN A 217 -16.38 18.96 14.59
C GLN A 217 -15.87 20.39 14.85
N ARG A 218 -14.78 20.52 15.63
CA ARG A 218 -14.13 21.81 15.84
C ARG A 218 -13.65 22.43 14.54
N LEU A 219 -13.07 21.64 13.61
CA LEU A 219 -12.62 22.13 12.31
C LEU A 219 -13.77 22.68 11.46
N LYS A 220 -14.96 22.04 11.50
CA LYS A 220 -16.16 22.49 10.77
C LYS A 220 -16.64 23.88 11.18
N ARG A 221 -16.42 24.26 12.44
CA ARG A 221 -16.85 25.58 13.02
C ARG A 221 -15.83 26.68 12.74
N MET A 222 -14.65 26.39 12.15
CA MET A 222 -13.61 27.36 11.90
C MET A 222 -13.72 27.95 10.50
N VAL A 223 -13.32 29.21 10.34
CA VAL A 223 -13.19 29.86 9.02
C VAL A 223 -12.15 29.10 8.19
N LYS A 224 -12.58 28.59 7.04
CA LYS A 224 -11.73 27.80 6.12
C LYS A 224 -10.50 28.62 5.73
N PHE A 225 -9.37 27.92 5.66
CA PHE A 225 -8.06 28.46 5.28
C PHE A 225 -7.46 29.50 6.25
N SER A 226 -8.12 29.85 7.35
CA SER A 226 -7.53 30.67 8.40
C SER A 226 -6.32 29.98 9.04
N ARG A 227 -5.47 30.73 9.75
CA ARG A 227 -4.32 30.20 10.50
C ARG A 227 -4.74 29.12 11.52
N ASN A 228 -5.84 29.34 12.21
CA ASN A 228 -6.38 28.41 13.21
C ASN A 228 -6.94 27.14 12.56
N TRP A 229 -7.67 27.26 11.44
CA TRP A 229 -8.16 26.13 10.66
C TRP A 229 -7.00 25.23 10.19
N ARG A 230 -5.93 25.83 9.65
CA ARG A 230 -4.72 25.07 9.22
C ARG A 230 -4.03 24.37 10.38
N LYS A 231 -3.91 25.02 11.55
CA LYS A 231 -3.38 24.38 12.77
C LYS A 231 -4.24 23.19 13.20
N GLN A 232 -5.58 23.35 13.16
CA GLN A 232 -6.51 22.28 13.52
C GLN A 232 -6.44 21.12 12.54
N GLN A 233 -6.38 21.39 11.24
CA GLN A 233 -6.19 20.37 10.19
C GLN A 233 -4.89 19.58 10.42
N GLN A 234 -3.80 20.25 10.79
CA GLN A 234 -2.54 19.60 11.11
C GLN A 234 -2.64 18.68 12.34
N LYS A 235 -3.41 19.05 13.37
CA LYS A 235 -3.68 18.20 14.53
C LYS A 235 -4.41 16.92 14.11
N ILE A 236 -5.42 17.03 13.25
CA ILE A 236 -6.17 15.90 12.69
C ILE A 236 -5.22 14.99 11.87
N ALA A 237 -4.41 15.57 10.98
CA ALA A 237 -3.46 14.81 10.18
C ALA A 237 -2.42 14.06 11.03
N LYS A 238 -1.92 14.69 12.11
CA LYS A 238 -1.01 14.03 13.08
C LYS A 238 -1.71 12.87 13.81
N LEU A 239 -2.99 13.01 14.14
CA LEU A 239 -3.75 11.95 14.79
C LEU A 239 -3.96 10.75 13.85
N HIS A 240 -4.34 11.00 12.59
CA HIS A 240 -4.40 9.93 11.57
C HIS A 240 -3.06 9.22 11.38
N LYS A 241 -1.97 9.98 11.35
CA LYS A 241 -0.63 9.38 11.28
C LYS A 241 -0.33 8.50 12.48
N LYS A 242 -0.65 8.96 13.71
CA LYS A 242 -0.48 8.15 14.93
C LYS A 242 -1.25 6.84 14.84
N ILE A 243 -2.51 6.85 14.38
CA ILE A 243 -3.33 5.66 14.18
C ILE A 243 -2.64 4.69 13.19
N ALA A 244 -2.20 5.22 12.05
CA ALA A 244 -1.53 4.42 11.02
C ALA A 244 -0.19 3.83 11.50
N ASP A 245 0.61 4.60 12.25
CA ASP A 245 1.90 4.16 12.78
C ASP A 245 1.71 3.07 13.85
N THR A 246 0.73 3.24 14.76
CA THR A 246 0.40 2.25 15.81
C THR A 246 -0.04 0.92 15.17
N ARG A 247 -0.91 0.96 14.16
CA ARG A 247 -1.33 -0.24 13.42
C ARG A 247 -0.13 -0.90 12.74
N ARG A 248 0.69 -0.13 12.05
CA ARG A 248 1.88 -0.63 11.35
C ARG A 248 2.86 -1.30 12.31
N ASP A 249 3.13 -0.70 13.48
CA ASP A 249 4.03 -1.27 14.48
C ASP A 249 3.51 -2.62 14.99
N HIS A 250 2.22 -2.70 15.32
CA HIS A 250 1.57 -3.95 15.74
C HIS A 250 1.72 -5.04 14.68
N LEU A 251 1.38 -4.74 13.41
CA LEU A 251 1.49 -5.71 12.33
C LEU A 251 2.95 -6.10 12.02
N GLN A 252 3.91 -5.17 12.19
CA GLN A 252 5.32 -5.48 12.07
C GLN A 252 5.79 -6.49 13.13
N LYS A 253 5.36 -6.33 14.38
CA LYS A 253 5.69 -7.26 15.46
C LYS A 253 5.10 -8.63 15.21
N LEU A 254 3.79 -8.70 14.93
CA LEU A 254 3.05 -9.92 14.64
C LEU A 254 3.67 -10.69 13.46
N THR A 255 3.89 -10.03 12.32
CA THR A 255 4.47 -10.71 11.15
C THR A 255 5.93 -11.10 11.35
N THR A 256 6.70 -10.38 12.18
CA THR A 256 8.06 -10.80 12.52
C THR A 256 8.07 -12.06 13.37
N ASP A 257 7.14 -12.16 14.31
CA ASP A 257 7.01 -13.32 15.17
C ASP A 257 6.62 -14.56 14.36
N ILE A 258 5.59 -14.49 13.53
CA ILE A 258 5.21 -15.59 12.62
C ILE A 258 6.38 -16.01 11.74
N CYS A 259 7.02 -15.06 11.04
CA CYS A 259 8.07 -15.39 10.08
C CYS A 259 9.37 -15.90 10.70
N LYS A 260 9.65 -15.63 11.98
CA LYS A 260 10.82 -16.19 12.67
C LYS A 260 10.60 -17.63 13.11
N ASN A 261 9.35 -17.99 13.43
CA ASN A 261 9.02 -19.27 14.04
C ASN A 261 8.55 -20.32 13.01
N HIS A 262 8.16 -19.90 11.81
CA HIS A 262 7.59 -20.81 10.80
C HIS A 262 8.17 -20.54 9.42
N ALA A 263 8.51 -21.61 8.70
CA ALA A 263 9.06 -21.56 7.33
C ALA A 263 7.95 -21.45 6.27
N VAL A 264 6.76 -21.97 6.54
CA VAL A 264 5.62 -21.93 5.61
C VAL A 264 4.39 -21.41 6.33
N ALA A 265 3.74 -20.41 5.73
CA ALA A 265 2.49 -19.86 6.23
C ALA A 265 1.35 -20.03 5.22
N TYR A 266 0.22 -20.54 5.65
CA TYR A 266 -1.01 -20.63 4.88
C TYR A 266 -2.01 -19.61 5.40
N ARG A 267 -2.60 -18.83 4.51
CA ARG A 267 -3.63 -17.82 4.82
C ARG A 267 -4.78 -17.88 3.84
N GLU A 268 -5.92 -17.34 4.20
CA GLU A 268 -7.04 -17.23 3.24
C GLU A 268 -6.77 -16.21 2.13
N ASP A 269 -7.27 -16.49 0.94
CA ASP A 269 -7.32 -15.55 -0.20
C ASP A 269 -8.52 -14.60 -0.07
N LEU A 270 -8.40 -13.61 0.82
CA LEU A 270 -9.47 -12.67 1.09
C LEU A 270 -9.48 -11.51 0.08
N ARG A 271 -10.58 -11.33 -0.62
CA ARG A 271 -10.82 -10.17 -1.49
C ARG A 271 -11.24 -8.96 -0.67
N ILE A 272 -10.32 -8.40 0.12
CA ILE A 272 -10.57 -7.33 1.11
C ILE A 272 -11.28 -6.13 0.48
N ARG A 273 -10.96 -5.76 -0.75
CA ARG A 273 -11.59 -4.65 -1.47
C ARG A 273 -13.09 -4.89 -1.65
N ASN A 274 -13.49 -6.11 -2.02
CA ASN A 274 -14.89 -6.48 -2.19
C ASN A 274 -15.59 -6.55 -0.83
N MET A 275 -14.92 -7.11 0.18
CA MET A 275 -15.44 -7.20 1.54
C MET A 275 -15.73 -5.82 2.15
N THR A 276 -14.97 -4.80 1.78
CA THR A 276 -15.10 -3.42 2.30
C THR A 276 -15.82 -2.48 1.32
N ALA A 277 -16.47 -3.00 0.28
CA ALA A 277 -17.28 -2.22 -0.64
C ALA A 277 -18.45 -1.54 0.09
N SER A 278 -18.87 -0.37 -0.42
CA SER A 278 -20.00 0.38 0.14
C SER A 278 -21.31 -0.35 -0.16
N ALA A 279 -22.22 -0.35 0.81
CA ALA A 279 -23.58 -0.88 0.64
C ALA A 279 -24.62 0.23 0.39
N LYS A 280 -24.21 1.43 -0.03
CA LYS A 280 -25.14 2.56 -0.22
C LYS A 280 -26.18 2.33 -1.32
N GLY A 281 -25.89 1.50 -2.32
CA GLY A 281 -26.71 1.35 -3.52
C GLY A 281 -26.69 2.62 -4.39
N THR A 282 -27.66 2.72 -5.27
CA THR A 282 -27.94 3.89 -6.13
C THR A 282 -29.11 4.71 -5.56
N LEU A 283 -29.50 5.78 -6.22
CA LEU A 283 -30.71 6.54 -5.88
C LEU A 283 -31.98 5.74 -6.16
N GLU A 284 -31.97 4.91 -7.23
CA GLU A 284 -33.07 4.06 -7.65
C GLU A 284 -33.21 2.81 -6.77
N GLU A 285 -32.07 2.22 -6.38
CA GLU A 285 -32.00 1.06 -5.48
C GLU A 285 -31.15 1.36 -4.25
N PRO A 286 -31.75 1.96 -3.20
CA PRO A 286 -31.04 2.26 -1.96
C PRO A 286 -30.57 1.00 -1.25
N GLY A 287 -29.33 1.02 -0.80
CA GLY A 287 -28.75 -0.12 -0.12
C GLY A 287 -29.33 -0.38 1.26
N LYS A 288 -29.42 -1.66 1.64
CA LYS A 288 -29.88 -2.10 2.96
C LYS A 288 -28.72 -2.20 3.96
N ASN A 289 -29.03 -1.99 5.27
CA ASN A 289 -28.05 -2.15 6.36
C ASN A 289 -26.75 -1.33 6.19
N VAL A 290 -26.82 -0.14 5.55
CA VAL A 290 -25.67 0.70 5.20
C VAL A 290 -24.83 1.07 6.42
N LYS A 291 -25.48 1.41 7.58
CA LYS A 291 -24.80 1.78 8.81
C LYS A 291 -24.01 0.61 9.42
N GLN A 292 -24.62 -0.58 9.49
CA GLN A 292 -23.98 -1.80 9.98
C GLN A 292 -22.79 -2.20 9.08
N LYS A 293 -22.98 -2.18 7.76
CA LYS A 293 -21.93 -2.46 6.80
C LYS A 293 -20.77 -1.46 6.88
N SER A 294 -21.06 -0.18 7.07
CA SER A 294 -20.04 0.87 7.29
C SER A 294 -19.24 0.61 8.56
N GLY A 295 -19.91 0.18 9.65
CA GLY A 295 -19.27 -0.21 10.90
C GLY A 295 -18.33 -1.39 10.71
N LEU A 296 -18.79 -2.45 10.04
CA LEU A 296 -17.98 -3.63 9.72
C LEU A 296 -16.78 -3.27 8.82
N ASN A 297 -17.00 -2.48 7.78
CA ASN A 297 -15.93 -2.01 6.89
C ASN A 297 -14.85 -1.23 7.67
N SER A 298 -15.27 -0.35 8.59
CA SER A 298 -14.34 0.39 9.44
C SER A 298 -13.54 -0.55 10.34
N ALA A 299 -14.15 -1.59 10.90
CA ALA A 299 -13.50 -2.57 11.75
C ALA A 299 -12.48 -3.41 10.96
N ILE A 300 -12.83 -3.92 9.77
CA ILE A 300 -11.93 -4.67 8.87
C ILE A 300 -10.72 -3.79 8.49
N LEU A 301 -10.97 -2.54 8.09
CA LEU A 301 -9.90 -1.61 7.70
C LEU A 301 -9.00 -1.20 8.87
N ASP A 302 -9.53 -1.20 10.11
CA ASP A 302 -8.70 -0.93 11.30
C ASP A 302 -7.76 -2.09 11.61
N GLN A 303 -8.08 -3.34 11.28
CA GLN A 303 -7.17 -4.48 11.42
C GLN A 303 -6.00 -4.43 10.41
N GLY A 304 -6.23 -3.93 9.19
CA GLY A 304 -5.20 -3.75 8.17
C GLY A 304 -4.71 -5.06 7.54
N TRP A 305 -5.60 -6.04 7.31
CA TRP A 305 -5.27 -7.36 6.74
C TRP A 305 -4.44 -7.30 5.46
N GLY A 306 -4.74 -6.39 4.53
CA GLY A 306 -3.93 -6.24 3.31
C GLY A 306 -2.47 -5.84 3.59
N MET A 307 -2.24 -5.02 4.64
CA MET A 307 -0.89 -4.67 5.09
C MET A 307 -0.22 -5.86 5.79
N LEU A 308 -0.96 -6.62 6.60
CA LEU A 308 -0.49 -7.85 7.25
C LEU A 308 0.02 -8.84 6.19
N PHE A 309 -0.81 -9.16 5.20
CA PHE A 309 -0.45 -10.11 4.14
C PHE A 309 0.78 -9.65 3.35
N SER A 310 0.83 -8.38 2.97
CA SER A 310 1.99 -7.84 2.26
C SER A 310 3.27 -7.88 3.09
N MET A 311 3.20 -7.65 4.41
CA MET A 311 4.34 -7.75 5.32
C MET A 311 4.77 -9.21 5.55
N LEU A 312 3.81 -10.12 5.63
CA LEU A 312 4.05 -11.56 5.77
C LEU A 312 4.80 -12.09 4.53
N ASP A 313 4.24 -11.83 3.33
CA ASP A 313 4.83 -12.24 2.06
C ASP A 313 6.28 -11.71 1.92
N GLN A 314 6.50 -10.41 2.22
CA GLN A 314 7.83 -9.80 2.12
C GLN A 314 8.83 -10.40 3.09
N LYS A 315 8.45 -10.61 4.36
CA LYS A 315 9.36 -11.12 5.38
C LYS A 315 9.68 -12.59 5.20
N MET A 316 8.68 -13.41 4.83
CA MET A 316 8.90 -14.81 4.48
C MET A 316 9.88 -14.92 3.33
N PHE A 317 9.68 -14.14 2.27
CA PHE A 317 10.62 -14.10 1.16
C PHE A 317 12.05 -13.72 1.60
N GLU A 318 12.20 -12.69 2.46
CA GLU A 318 13.52 -12.26 2.96
C GLU A 318 14.21 -13.33 3.84
N LEU A 319 13.45 -14.22 4.48
CA LEU A 319 13.94 -15.30 5.33
C LEU A 319 14.06 -16.67 4.60
N GLY A 320 13.68 -16.74 3.32
CA GLY A 320 13.66 -18.00 2.55
C GLY A 320 12.48 -18.91 2.88
N GLY A 321 11.41 -18.35 3.46
CA GLY A 321 10.16 -19.03 3.71
C GLY A 321 9.13 -18.82 2.60
N GLU A 322 7.98 -19.47 2.73
CA GLU A 322 6.91 -19.49 1.75
C GLU A 322 5.58 -19.04 2.35
N VAL A 323 4.73 -18.42 1.53
CA VAL A 323 3.36 -18.07 1.88
C VAL A 323 2.43 -18.56 0.80
N TYR A 324 1.34 -19.22 1.21
CA TYR A 324 0.30 -19.71 0.31
C TYR A 324 -1.06 -19.13 0.67
N ALA A 325 -1.83 -18.72 -0.34
CA ALA A 325 -3.20 -18.26 -0.17
C ALA A 325 -4.17 -19.39 -0.53
N VAL A 326 -5.03 -19.78 0.39
CA VAL A 326 -6.00 -20.85 0.21
C VAL A 326 -7.42 -20.29 0.01
N PRO A 327 -8.29 -20.98 -0.73
CA PRO A 327 -9.69 -20.59 -0.87
C PRO A 327 -10.40 -20.52 0.49
N PRO A 328 -11.15 -19.43 0.81
CA PRO A 328 -11.73 -19.21 2.14
C PRO A 328 -13.04 -19.99 2.41
N ALA A 329 -13.58 -20.67 1.40
CA ALA A 329 -14.89 -21.34 1.52
C ALA A 329 -14.88 -22.40 2.65
N ASN A 330 -15.81 -22.28 3.60
CA ASN A 330 -16.07 -23.23 4.70
C ASN A 330 -14.90 -23.50 5.68
N THR A 331 -13.82 -22.76 5.66
CA THR A 331 -12.70 -22.92 6.60
C THR A 331 -13.16 -22.84 8.06
N SER A 332 -14.11 -21.96 8.38
CA SER A 332 -14.67 -21.77 9.73
C SER A 332 -15.83 -22.73 10.09
N ARG A 333 -16.28 -23.60 9.17
CA ARG A 333 -17.45 -24.48 9.34
C ARG A 333 -17.11 -25.95 9.26
N THR A 334 -15.93 -26.28 8.78
CA THR A 334 -15.47 -27.68 8.63
C THR A 334 -14.95 -28.22 9.96
N CYS A 335 -15.42 -29.41 10.36
CA CYS A 335 -14.88 -30.11 11.53
C CYS A 335 -13.45 -30.62 11.23
N PRO A 336 -12.47 -30.33 12.07
CA PRO A 336 -11.11 -30.84 11.86
C PRO A 336 -10.96 -32.34 12.16
N VAL A 337 -11.93 -32.97 12.81
CA VAL A 337 -11.89 -34.38 13.17
C VAL A 337 -12.59 -35.23 12.14
N CYS A 338 -13.90 -35.01 11.90
CA CYS A 338 -14.70 -35.85 11.00
C CYS A 338 -14.95 -35.28 9.62
N GLY A 339 -14.49 -34.04 9.34
CA GLY A 339 -14.64 -33.40 8.03
C GLY A 339 -16.04 -32.83 7.77
N ASP A 340 -17.02 -32.98 8.66
CA ASP A 340 -18.36 -32.44 8.49
C ASP A 340 -18.37 -30.95 8.28
N VAL A 341 -19.18 -30.46 7.32
CA VAL A 341 -19.27 -29.06 6.93
C VAL A 341 -20.68 -28.55 7.21
N SER A 342 -20.88 -27.89 8.33
CA SER A 342 -22.19 -27.34 8.70
C SER A 342 -22.07 -25.91 9.27
N PRO A 343 -23.01 -25.02 8.89
CA PRO A 343 -23.14 -23.70 9.55
C PRO A 343 -23.40 -23.85 11.06
N LEU A 344 -24.02 -24.93 11.46
CA LEU A 344 -24.42 -25.21 12.85
C LEU A 344 -23.25 -25.69 13.71
N ASN A 345 -22.10 -26.02 13.12
CA ASN A 345 -20.89 -26.36 13.87
C ASN A 345 -20.27 -25.14 14.58
N ARG A 346 -20.63 -23.90 14.13
CA ARG A 346 -20.19 -22.66 14.76
C ARG A 346 -21.34 -22.03 15.56
N LEU A 347 -21.51 -22.48 16.79
CA LEU A 347 -22.59 -22.03 17.71
C LEU A 347 -22.44 -20.54 18.04
N THR A 348 -21.22 -20.10 18.30
CA THR A 348 -20.90 -18.68 18.56
C THR A 348 -19.67 -18.26 17.79
N GLN A 349 -19.32 -16.99 17.85
CA GLN A 349 -18.10 -16.50 17.22
C GLN A 349 -16.82 -17.13 17.82
N ALA A 350 -16.85 -17.57 19.08
CA ALA A 350 -15.69 -18.10 19.80
C ALA A 350 -15.69 -19.63 19.91
N LEU A 351 -16.88 -20.28 19.88
CA LEU A 351 -17.02 -21.69 20.12
C LEU A 351 -17.41 -22.45 18.85
N PHE A 352 -16.59 -23.44 18.50
CA PHE A 352 -16.88 -24.46 17.51
C PHE A 352 -17.34 -25.73 18.25
N CYS A 353 -18.43 -26.36 17.80
CA CYS A 353 -18.90 -27.63 18.29
C CYS A 353 -19.50 -28.45 17.14
N CYS A 354 -18.84 -29.53 16.76
CA CYS A 354 -19.30 -30.40 15.69
C CYS A 354 -20.55 -31.14 16.11
N ARG A 355 -21.60 -31.12 15.30
CA ARG A 355 -22.86 -31.83 15.56
C ARG A 355 -22.77 -33.32 15.29
N VAL A 356 -21.82 -33.76 14.48
CA VAL A 356 -21.65 -35.17 14.11
C VAL A 356 -20.78 -35.90 15.13
N CYS A 357 -19.56 -35.41 15.41
CA CYS A 357 -18.62 -36.12 16.29
C CYS A 357 -18.45 -35.49 17.68
N GLY A 358 -19.15 -34.39 17.97
CA GLY A 358 -19.08 -33.73 19.29
C GLY A 358 -17.78 -32.95 19.56
N TYR A 359 -16.84 -32.86 18.62
CA TYR A 359 -15.60 -32.14 18.81
C TYR A 359 -15.85 -30.65 19.16
N LYS A 360 -15.20 -30.17 20.23
CA LYS A 360 -15.31 -28.78 20.70
C LYS A 360 -13.96 -28.09 20.67
N GLY A 361 -13.94 -26.80 20.30
CA GLY A 361 -12.72 -26.03 20.27
C GLY A 361 -12.94 -24.52 20.05
N ASN A 362 -11.87 -23.74 20.14
CA ASN A 362 -11.92 -22.32 19.78
C ASN A 362 -12.13 -22.19 18.27
N ALA A 363 -13.19 -21.49 17.86
CA ALA A 363 -13.59 -21.41 16.44
C ALA A 363 -12.52 -20.79 15.52
N ASP A 364 -11.72 -19.83 16.02
CA ASP A 364 -10.68 -19.18 15.23
C ASP A 364 -9.44 -20.09 15.09
N VAL A 365 -9.09 -20.86 16.15
CA VAL A 365 -8.01 -21.87 16.07
C VAL A 365 -8.43 -23.04 15.18
N VAL A 366 -9.69 -23.46 15.23
CA VAL A 366 -10.24 -24.49 14.32
C VAL A 366 -10.15 -24.00 12.86
N ALA A 367 -10.53 -22.76 12.59
CA ALA A 367 -10.39 -22.16 11.26
C ALA A 367 -8.92 -22.15 10.79
N ALA A 368 -7.98 -21.73 11.65
CA ALA A 368 -6.55 -21.75 11.34
C ALA A 368 -6.01 -23.15 11.03
N ASN A 369 -6.46 -24.18 11.78
CA ASN A 369 -6.11 -25.57 11.50
C ASN A 369 -6.68 -26.06 10.17
N ASN A 370 -7.90 -25.67 9.83
CA ASN A 370 -8.51 -26.00 8.53
C ASN A 370 -7.78 -25.31 7.38
N ILE A 371 -7.32 -24.06 7.57
CA ILE A 371 -6.48 -23.33 6.61
C ILE A 371 -5.16 -24.07 6.39
N LEU A 372 -4.49 -24.50 7.47
CA LEU A 372 -3.24 -25.28 7.41
C LEU A 372 -3.44 -26.57 6.60
N ARG A 373 -4.38 -27.42 7.00
CA ARG A 373 -4.64 -28.72 6.34
C ARG A 373 -5.01 -28.57 4.87
N ARG A 374 -5.88 -27.59 4.56
CA ARG A 374 -6.26 -27.28 3.17
C ARG A 374 -5.03 -26.83 2.37
N GLY A 375 -4.20 -25.96 2.96
CA GLY A 375 -2.99 -25.48 2.33
C GLY A 375 -2.00 -26.60 2.03
N GLN A 376 -1.75 -27.46 2.99
CA GLN A 376 -0.88 -28.64 2.84
C GLN A 376 -1.36 -29.55 1.70
N ARG A 377 -2.66 -29.88 1.68
CA ARG A 377 -3.26 -30.72 0.63
C ARG A 377 -3.12 -30.10 -0.74
N LEU A 378 -3.53 -28.82 -0.91
CA LEU A 378 -3.49 -28.15 -2.20
C LEU A 378 -2.04 -27.90 -2.69
N ARG A 379 -1.10 -27.67 -1.75
CA ARG A 379 0.32 -27.54 -2.08
C ARG A 379 0.88 -28.88 -2.58
N ALA A 380 0.55 -29.99 -1.95
CA ALA A 380 0.95 -31.33 -2.36
C ALA A 380 0.42 -31.70 -3.75
N CYS A 381 -0.80 -31.23 -4.11
CA CYS A 381 -1.38 -31.40 -5.45
C CYS A 381 -0.86 -30.40 -6.49
N GLY A 382 0.05 -29.48 -6.14
CA GLY A 382 0.57 -28.45 -7.06
C GLY A 382 -0.41 -27.33 -7.41
N GLU A 383 -1.57 -27.24 -6.74
CA GLU A 383 -2.64 -26.27 -7.04
C GLU A 383 -2.38 -24.86 -6.49
N LEU A 384 -1.39 -24.67 -5.60
CA LEU A 384 -1.09 -23.38 -4.97
C LEU A 384 0.21 -22.78 -5.50
N GLN A 385 0.17 -21.46 -5.76
CA GLN A 385 1.35 -20.68 -6.06
C GLN A 385 1.83 -19.93 -4.81
N CYS A 386 3.16 -19.91 -4.59
CA CYS A 386 3.76 -19.15 -3.51
C CYS A 386 3.57 -17.64 -3.74
N THR A 387 2.86 -16.95 -2.84
CA THR A 387 2.59 -15.51 -2.94
C THR A 387 3.81 -14.67 -2.60
N ALA A 388 4.72 -15.17 -1.77
CA ALA A 388 5.96 -14.50 -1.41
C ALA A 388 6.89 -14.34 -2.62
N ALA A 389 7.02 -15.36 -3.47
CA ALA A 389 7.79 -15.30 -4.71
C ALA A 389 7.15 -14.39 -5.78
N ALA A 390 5.83 -14.35 -5.86
CA ALA A 390 5.10 -13.54 -6.84
C ALA A 390 5.26 -12.02 -6.64
N GLN A 391 5.59 -11.55 -5.44
CA GLN A 391 5.86 -10.12 -5.20
C GLN A 391 7.20 -9.65 -5.77
N VAL A 392 8.18 -10.53 -5.86
CA VAL A 392 9.52 -10.22 -6.38
C VAL A 392 9.53 -10.23 -7.91
N ASN A 393 8.79 -11.15 -8.51
CA ASN A 393 8.65 -11.27 -9.96
C ASN A 393 7.64 -10.30 -10.57
N ARG A 394 7.01 -9.42 -9.78
CA ARG A 394 6.27 -8.28 -10.36
C ARG A 394 7.29 -7.43 -11.09
N PRO A 395 7.29 -7.40 -12.45
CA PRO A 395 8.24 -6.62 -13.21
C PRO A 395 8.18 -5.19 -12.67
N SER A 396 9.35 -4.65 -12.35
CA SER A 396 9.46 -3.23 -12.06
C SER A 396 8.73 -2.53 -13.19
N ARG A 397 7.94 -1.51 -12.91
CA ARG A 397 7.10 -0.75 -13.88
C ARG A 397 7.78 -0.38 -15.22
N LYS A 398 9.03 -0.79 -15.44
CA LYS A 398 9.85 -0.51 -16.63
C LYS A 398 9.83 -1.59 -17.71
N SER A 399 9.49 -2.84 -17.45
CA SER A 399 9.71 -3.94 -18.41
C SER A 399 8.51 -4.33 -19.28
N ARG A 400 7.34 -3.70 -19.13
CA ARG A 400 6.17 -3.98 -20.00
C ARG A 400 5.99 -3.03 -21.19
N ALA A 401 6.92 -2.13 -21.44
CA ALA A 401 6.86 -1.22 -22.60
C ALA A 401 7.38 -1.83 -23.92
N GLY A 402 7.74 -3.10 -23.95
CA GLY A 402 8.42 -3.74 -25.08
C GLY A 402 7.70 -4.89 -25.77
N GLN A 403 6.49 -5.29 -25.36
CA GLN A 403 5.71 -6.27 -26.11
C GLN A 403 4.51 -5.57 -26.77
N GLN A 404 4.68 -5.25 -28.03
CA GLN A 404 3.60 -4.86 -28.94
C GLN A 404 2.70 -6.09 -29.13
N GLN A 405 1.52 -6.09 -28.54
CA GLN A 405 0.42 -6.93 -28.99
C GLN A 405 -0.34 -6.15 -30.05
N GLU A 406 -0.50 -6.77 -31.21
CA GLU A 406 -1.32 -6.28 -32.33
C GLU A 406 -2.74 -5.97 -31.88
N PRO A 407 -3.39 -4.94 -32.43
CA PRO A 407 -4.76 -4.58 -32.08
C PRO A 407 -5.74 -5.61 -32.64
N ILE A 408 -6.51 -6.24 -31.76
CA ILE A 408 -7.68 -7.03 -32.15
C ILE A 408 -8.66 -6.08 -32.85
N ARG A 409 -8.81 -6.23 -34.17
CA ARG A 409 -9.85 -5.59 -34.95
C ARG A 409 -11.21 -6.10 -34.47
N ARG A 410 -12.03 -5.22 -33.90
CA ARG A 410 -13.46 -5.46 -33.74
C ARG A 410 -14.15 -4.92 -34.98
N ASP A 411 -14.71 -5.80 -35.76
CA ASP A 411 -15.62 -5.45 -36.87
C ASP A 411 -16.89 -4.81 -36.30
N PRO A 412 -17.38 -3.72 -36.91
CA PRO A 412 -18.68 -3.15 -36.59
C PRO A 412 -19.76 -3.81 -37.45
N GLN A 413 -20.48 -4.80 -36.96
CA GLN A 413 -21.75 -5.19 -37.55
C GLN A 413 -22.89 -4.56 -36.74
N ALA A 414 -23.55 -3.61 -37.37
CA ALA A 414 -24.86 -3.13 -36.98
C ALA A 414 -25.95 -4.19 -37.34
N PRO A 415 -27.01 -4.30 -36.57
CA PRO A 415 -28.27 -4.78 -37.10
C PRO A 415 -29.19 -3.59 -37.43
N GLN A 416 -29.56 -3.51 -38.67
CA GLN A 416 -30.80 -2.85 -39.11
C GLN A 416 -31.98 -3.76 -38.84
N ASN A 417 -33.11 -3.11 -38.54
CA ASN A 417 -34.52 -3.56 -38.69
C ASN A 417 -35.15 -4.41 -37.56
N ALA A 418 -36.07 -3.88 -36.83
CA ALA A 418 -37.51 -3.71 -37.01
C ALA A 418 -38.11 -3.07 -35.77
#